data_f09d5665354769d6cd475d02d2e85f07
#
_entry.id   f09d5665354769d6cd475d02d2e85f07
#
_cell.length_a   1.000
_cell.length_b   1.000
_cell.length_c   1.000
_cell.angle_alpha   90.00
_cell.angle_beta   90.00
_cell.angle_gamma   90.00
#
_symmetry.space_group_name_H-M   'P 1'
#
loop_
_entity.id
_entity.type
_entity.pdbx_description
1 polymer ?
#
loop_
_entity_poly.entity_id
_entity_poly.type
_entity_poly.pdbx_seq_one_letter_code
_entity_poly.pdbx_strand_id
1 'polypeptide(L)'
;PYWYRVDPKSWSPDNPGEYTLERLNSSGSEYISQSGIGRGADNTFYFHGQLNYENTFGEDHGVTAMLMYMQREYRNDVLPNRNQGLSGRLTYAFRQKYLAEFNFGYNGTERLDKGKRFEFFPAMSLGWVVSSEKFWQPLEKYVDYFKVRGSYGLVGSDETGSYDGAAHFLYVNNVNLGGGGSYSTGPTYSSIYKKGPSINSYAVQNAHWERVKKMDIGVDMKLFNQVDITFDYFCDKRDRILMRRASWPALLGYVSATPWSNIGKVENKGIELGVNWKKEVFKGFHVDFRGNFTYTENKYIDKDEPAYPYVWQTETGKPLSRTTGYIAEGLFRSQEEIDDSPAQDGIGSAKLMPGDIKYRDVNGDGKITEDDKVMISPYGTMPRIQYGL
;
A
#
# COMPACT_ATOMS: atom_id res chain seq x y z
N PRO A 1 -8.59 31.84 -25.05
CA PRO A 1 -9.42 33.03 -25.04
C PRO A 1 -8.65 34.24 -24.56
N TYR A 2 -9.16 35.41 -24.85
CA TYR A 2 -8.69 36.64 -24.23
C TYR A 2 -9.23 36.72 -22.81
N TRP A 3 -8.40 37.26 -21.89
CA TRP A 3 -8.77 37.51 -20.50
C TRP A 3 -8.98 39.01 -20.32
N TYR A 4 -10.07 39.40 -19.71
CA TYR A 4 -10.45 40.77 -19.45
C TYR A 4 -10.68 40.96 -17.95
N ARG A 5 -10.36 42.14 -17.47
CA ARG A 5 -10.80 42.64 -16.17
C ARG A 5 -11.55 43.94 -16.34
N VAL A 6 -12.42 44.25 -15.42
CA VAL A 6 -13.04 45.55 -15.34
C VAL A 6 -11.95 46.58 -14.99
N ASP A 7 -11.83 47.67 -15.77
CA ASP A 7 -10.97 48.79 -15.39
C ASP A 7 -11.56 49.42 -14.12
N PRO A 8 -10.84 49.41 -12.98
CA PRO A 8 -11.38 49.94 -11.72
C PRO A 8 -11.71 51.43 -11.79
N LYS A 9 -11.12 52.18 -12.72
CA LYS A 9 -11.38 53.59 -12.90
C LYS A 9 -12.62 53.88 -13.72
N SER A 10 -13.10 52.94 -14.49
CA SER A 10 -14.27 53.07 -15.34
C SER A 10 -15.59 52.66 -14.63
N TRP A 11 -15.49 51.94 -13.51
CA TRP A 11 -16.65 51.51 -12.77
C TRP A 11 -17.09 52.52 -11.70
N SER A 12 -18.38 52.81 -11.63
CA SER A 12 -18.96 53.69 -10.61
C SER A 12 -20.14 52.98 -9.94
N PRO A 13 -20.30 53.10 -8.58
CA PRO A 13 -21.47 52.57 -7.89
C PRO A 13 -22.77 53.22 -8.36
N ASP A 14 -22.74 54.47 -8.85
CA ASP A 14 -23.93 55.19 -9.31
C ASP A 14 -24.42 54.72 -10.70
N ASN A 15 -23.56 54.02 -11.45
CA ASN A 15 -23.89 53.45 -12.75
C ASN A 15 -23.22 52.07 -12.96
N PRO A 16 -23.61 51.02 -12.22
CA PRO A 16 -22.91 49.76 -12.18
C PRO A 16 -22.95 48.96 -13.48
N GLY A 17 -23.78 49.36 -14.45
CA GLY A 17 -23.87 48.72 -15.76
C GLY A 17 -22.88 49.28 -16.80
N GLU A 18 -22.22 50.41 -16.53
CA GLU A 18 -21.24 51.00 -17.42
C GLU A 18 -19.82 50.84 -16.92
N TYR A 19 -19.04 50.05 -17.65
CA TYR A 19 -17.61 49.83 -17.36
C TYR A 19 -16.85 49.48 -18.64
N THR A 20 -15.56 49.75 -18.64
CA THR A 20 -14.65 49.36 -19.72
C THR A 20 -13.89 48.11 -19.30
N LEU A 21 -13.61 47.25 -20.29
CA LEU A 21 -12.83 46.02 -20.07
C LEU A 21 -11.39 46.24 -20.57
N GLU A 22 -10.47 46.04 -19.68
CA GLU A 22 -9.05 45.98 -20.00
C GLU A 22 -8.62 44.54 -20.34
N ARG A 23 -8.02 44.34 -21.49
CA ARG A 23 -7.51 43.05 -21.91
C ARG A 23 -6.18 42.74 -21.21
N LEU A 24 -6.09 41.59 -20.53
CA LEU A 24 -4.93 41.21 -19.72
C LEU A 24 -3.86 40.44 -20.48
N ASN A 25 -4.19 39.84 -21.62
CA ASN A 25 -3.23 39.05 -22.39
C ASN A 25 -3.10 39.62 -23.83
N SER A 26 -1.88 39.61 -24.34
CA SER A 26 -1.55 40.09 -25.68
C SER A 26 -1.94 39.13 -26.79
N SER A 27 -2.06 37.84 -26.49
CA SER A 27 -2.41 36.79 -27.45
C SER A 27 -3.57 35.93 -26.90
N GLY A 28 -4.51 35.63 -27.77
CA GLY A 28 -5.68 34.83 -27.46
C GLY A 28 -6.63 34.70 -28.64
N SER A 29 -7.74 34.00 -28.47
CA SER A 29 -8.84 33.92 -29.42
C SER A 29 -10.10 34.55 -28.83
N GLU A 30 -10.94 35.17 -29.68
CA GLU A 30 -12.24 35.73 -29.27
C GLU A 30 -13.26 34.67 -28.89
N TYR A 31 -12.92 33.41 -29.07
CA TYR A 31 -13.77 32.27 -28.77
C TYR A 31 -13.07 31.29 -27.83
N ILE A 32 -13.85 30.59 -27.07
CA ILE A 32 -13.36 29.46 -26.30
C ILE A 32 -13.14 28.29 -27.27
N SER A 33 -11.88 27.95 -27.53
CA SER A 33 -11.56 26.81 -28.36
C SER A 33 -11.95 25.53 -27.60
N GLN A 34 -12.80 24.76 -28.20
CA GLN A 34 -13.06 23.40 -27.75
C GLN A 34 -11.92 22.50 -28.28
N SER A 35 -10.93 22.28 -27.44
CA SER A 35 -9.93 21.25 -27.73
C SER A 35 -10.57 19.87 -27.54
N GLY A 36 -10.73 19.13 -28.62
CA GLY A 36 -11.12 17.75 -28.66
C GLY A 36 -12.17 17.24 -27.67
N ILE A 37 -13.27 16.75 -28.15
CA ILE A 37 -14.17 15.96 -27.31
C ILE A 37 -13.48 14.63 -27.07
N GLY A 38 -12.94 14.44 -25.86
CA GLY A 38 -12.50 13.13 -25.41
C GLY A 38 -13.72 12.20 -25.34
N ARG A 39 -13.73 11.16 -26.16
CA ARG A 39 -14.72 10.09 -26.07
C ARG A 39 -14.05 8.93 -25.34
N GLY A 40 -14.45 8.68 -24.10
CA GLY A 40 -14.10 7.48 -23.38
C GLY A 40 -15.35 6.59 -23.27
N ALA A 41 -15.18 5.31 -23.49
CA ALA A 41 -16.18 4.30 -23.18
C ALA A 41 -15.48 3.19 -22.42
N ASP A 42 -16.00 2.84 -21.27
CA ASP A 42 -15.59 1.69 -20.50
C ASP A 42 -16.69 0.63 -20.48
N ASN A 43 -16.29 -0.61 -20.44
CA ASN A 43 -17.18 -1.75 -20.38
C ASN A 43 -16.64 -2.77 -19.40
N THR A 44 -17.51 -3.26 -18.53
CA THR A 44 -17.18 -4.37 -17.63
C THR A 44 -18.13 -5.52 -17.87
N PHE A 45 -17.56 -6.66 -18.25
CA PHE A 45 -18.26 -7.95 -18.24
C PHE A 45 -17.85 -8.71 -16.99
N TYR A 46 -18.83 -9.14 -16.22
CA TYR A 46 -18.64 -9.96 -15.04
C TYR A 46 -19.61 -11.13 -15.05
N PHE A 47 -19.04 -12.32 -14.88
CA PHE A 47 -19.81 -13.55 -14.75
C PHE A 47 -19.32 -14.33 -13.53
N HIS A 48 -20.23 -14.86 -12.73
CA HIS A 48 -19.94 -15.85 -11.73
C HIS A 48 -21.00 -16.93 -11.67
N GLY A 49 -20.58 -18.14 -11.33
CA GLY A 49 -21.45 -19.27 -11.04
C GLY A 49 -21.00 -19.92 -9.74
N GLN A 50 -21.95 -20.26 -8.87
CA GLN A 50 -21.68 -20.80 -7.57
C GLN A 50 -22.55 -22.04 -7.29
N LEU A 51 -21.92 -23.07 -6.73
CA LEU A 51 -22.56 -24.25 -6.21
C LEU A 51 -22.37 -24.30 -4.70
N ASN A 52 -23.44 -24.51 -3.97
CA ASN A 52 -23.42 -24.67 -2.51
C ASN A 52 -24.00 -26.03 -2.13
N TYR A 53 -23.38 -26.65 -1.15
CA TYR A 53 -23.85 -27.87 -0.53
C TYR A 53 -23.81 -27.71 0.98
N GLU A 54 -24.85 -28.11 1.66
CA GLU A 54 -24.95 -28.13 3.12
C GLU A 54 -25.71 -29.38 3.54
N ASN A 55 -25.13 -30.12 4.48
CA ASN A 55 -25.77 -31.28 5.04
C ASN A 55 -25.23 -31.60 6.45
N THR A 56 -26.06 -32.24 7.25
CA THR A 56 -25.66 -32.81 8.55
C THR A 56 -25.85 -34.32 8.50
N PHE A 57 -24.74 -35.05 8.58
CA PHE A 57 -24.74 -36.48 8.57
C PHE A 57 -24.85 -36.99 10.01
N GLY A 58 -25.93 -37.74 10.28
CA GLY A 58 -26.33 -38.03 11.65
C GLY A 58 -26.66 -36.75 12.41
N GLU A 59 -26.38 -36.73 13.70
CA GLU A 59 -26.59 -35.53 14.53
C GLU A 59 -25.28 -34.74 14.77
N ASP A 60 -24.16 -35.32 14.43
CA ASP A 60 -22.82 -34.92 14.89
C ASP A 60 -21.96 -34.23 13.81
N HIS A 61 -22.19 -34.53 12.53
CA HIS A 61 -21.27 -34.18 11.44
C HIS A 61 -21.87 -33.12 10.48
N GLY A 62 -21.64 -31.87 10.74
CA GLY A 62 -22.00 -30.77 9.83
C GLY A 62 -20.96 -30.57 8.73
N VAL A 63 -21.38 -30.54 7.46
CA VAL A 63 -20.51 -30.30 6.30
C VAL A 63 -21.14 -29.21 5.45
N THR A 64 -20.34 -28.18 5.12
CA THR A 64 -20.72 -27.24 4.07
C THR A 64 -19.63 -27.16 3.00
N ALA A 65 -20.02 -27.06 1.75
CA ALA A 65 -19.09 -26.90 0.65
C ALA A 65 -19.60 -25.83 -0.32
N MET A 66 -18.69 -25.04 -0.83
CA MET A 66 -18.95 -24.03 -1.85
C MET A 66 -17.90 -24.19 -2.94
N LEU A 67 -18.31 -24.11 -4.20
CA LEU A 67 -17.43 -23.98 -5.34
C LEU A 67 -17.93 -22.82 -6.19
N MET A 68 -17.05 -21.87 -6.51
CA MET A 68 -17.37 -20.68 -7.29
C MET A 68 -16.38 -20.52 -8.42
N TYR A 69 -16.89 -20.29 -9.62
CA TYR A 69 -16.12 -19.82 -10.75
C TYR A 69 -16.48 -18.37 -11.03
N MET A 70 -15.49 -17.53 -11.30
CA MET A 70 -15.68 -16.16 -11.71
C MET A 70 -14.81 -15.77 -12.90
N GLN A 71 -15.33 -14.85 -13.71
CA GLN A 71 -14.63 -14.23 -14.82
C GLN A 71 -14.99 -12.76 -14.90
N ARG A 72 -13.98 -11.92 -15.06
CA ARG A 72 -14.13 -10.48 -15.27
C ARG A 72 -13.32 -10.04 -16.47
N GLU A 73 -13.93 -9.24 -17.34
CA GLU A 73 -13.24 -8.47 -18.36
C GLU A 73 -13.62 -6.99 -18.19
N TYR A 74 -12.61 -6.15 -18.03
CA TYR A 74 -12.78 -4.70 -18.01
C TYR A 74 -12.02 -4.09 -19.18
N ARG A 75 -12.72 -3.33 -20.00
CA ARG A 75 -12.19 -2.70 -21.18
C ARG A 75 -12.38 -1.19 -21.11
N ASN A 76 -11.30 -0.47 -20.98
CA ASN A 76 -11.22 1.00 -21.03
C ASN A 76 -10.20 1.48 -22.07
N ASP A 77 -9.46 0.57 -22.69
CA ASP A 77 -8.46 0.80 -23.71
C ASP A 77 -8.54 -0.30 -24.79
N VAL A 78 -7.64 -0.27 -25.75
CA VAL A 78 -7.56 -1.26 -26.85
C VAL A 78 -7.45 -2.69 -26.32
N LEU A 79 -6.67 -2.88 -25.25
CA LEU A 79 -6.50 -4.17 -24.60
C LEU A 79 -7.30 -4.24 -23.30
N PRO A 80 -8.13 -5.28 -23.12
CA PRO A 80 -8.92 -5.43 -21.91
C PRO A 80 -8.08 -5.96 -20.73
N ASN A 81 -8.55 -5.71 -19.53
CA ASN A 81 -8.08 -6.31 -18.30
C ASN A 81 -8.92 -7.54 -17.98
N ARG A 82 -8.30 -8.71 -17.90
CA ARG A 82 -9.00 -9.98 -17.65
C ARG A 82 -8.49 -10.68 -16.41
N ASN A 83 -9.45 -11.10 -15.59
CA ASN A 83 -9.23 -11.94 -14.43
C ASN A 83 -10.22 -13.09 -14.46
N GLN A 84 -9.80 -14.27 -14.04
CA GLN A 84 -10.67 -15.40 -13.81
C GLN A 84 -10.19 -16.22 -12.63
N GLY A 85 -11.10 -16.92 -11.97
CA GLY A 85 -10.75 -17.70 -10.80
C GLY A 85 -11.75 -18.80 -10.51
N LEU A 86 -11.21 -19.86 -9.94
CA LEU A 86 -11.97 -20.92 -9.30
C LEU A 86 -11.66 -20.87 -7.83
N SER A 87 -12.67 -20.75 -6.99
CA SER A 87 -12.51 -20.76 -5.53
C SER A 87 -13.43 -21.79 -4.89
N GLY A 88 -12.96 -22.37 -3.80
CA GLY A 88 -13.74 -23.33 -3.05
C GLY A 88 -13.56 -23.15 -1.56
N ARG A 89 -14.58 -23.54 -0.82
CA ARG A 89 -14.63 -23.57 0.62
C ARG A 89 -15.26 -24.90 1.07
N LEU A 90 -14.62 -25.55 2.01
CA LEU A 90 -15.13 -26.74 2.68
C LEU A 90 -15.05 -26.51 4.18
N THR A 91 -16.18 -26.61 4.87
CA THR A 91 -16.22 -26.55 6.33
C THR A 91 -16.72 -27.88 6.88
N TYR A 92 -16.15 -28.25 8.02
CA TYR A 92 -16.55 -29.44 8.76
C TYR A 92 -16.69 -29.10 10.24
N ALA A 93 -17.78 -29.46 10.83
CA ALA A 93 -18.07 -29.30 12.25
C ALA A 93 -18.43 -30.65 12.87
N PHE A 94 -17.63 -31.11 13.83
CA PHE A 94 -17.97 -32.28 14.62
C PHE A 94 -18.57 -31.85 15.96
N ARG A 95 -19.85 -32.17 16.17
CA ARG A 95 -20.62 -31.80 17.38
C ARG A 95 -20.59 -30.32 17.71
N GLN A 96 -20.34 -29.47 16.72
CA GLN A 96 -20.08 -28.01 16.91
C GLN A 96 -18.93 -27.71 17.89
N LYS A 97 -18.10 -28.69 18.21
CA LYS A 97 -16.94 -28.60 19.12
C LYS A 97 -15.64 -28.45 18.36
N TYR A 98 -15.42 -29.30 17.37
CA TYR A 98 -14.23 -29.29 16.53
C TYR A 98 -14.60 -28.80 15.15
N LEU A 99 -13.99 -27.71 14.78
CA LEU A 99 -14.27 -27.00 13.53
C LEU A 99 -13.03 -27.04 12.64
N ALA A 100 -13.22 -27.38 11.40
CA ALA A 100 -12.16 -27.33 10.39
C ALA A 100 -12.70 -26.64 9.14
N GLU A 101 -11.90 -25.78 8.54
CA GLU A 101 -12.23 -25.12 7.30
C GLU A 101 -11.03 -25.16 6.36
N PHE A 102 -11.29 -25.51 5.11
CA PHE A 102 -10.32 -25.44 4.03
C PHE A 102 -10.87 -24.54 2.94
N ASN A 103 -10.08 -23.54 2.55
CA ASN A 103 -10.37 -22.64 1.45
C ASN A 103 -9.28 -22.75 0.40
N PHE A 104 -9.64 -22.56 -0.85
CA PHE A 104 -8.66 -22.36 -1.90
C PHE A 104 -9.16 -21.35 -2.93
N GLY A 105 -8.21 -20.63 -3.52
CA GLY A 105 -8.39 -19.86 -4.73
C GLY A 105 -7.37 -20.30 -5.78
N TYR A 106 -7.83 -20.56 -7.00
CA TYR A 106 -6.98 -20.74 -8.17
C TYR A 106 -7.29 -19.61 -9.14
N ASN A 107 -6.50 -18.54 -9.03
CA ASN A 107 -6.77 -17.26 -9.68
C ASN A 107 -5.79 -17.00 -10.80
N GLY A 108 -6.30 -16.40 -11.88
CA GLY A 108 -5.54 -16.05 -13.07
C GLY A 108 -5.70 -14.58 -13.45
N THR A 109 -4.61 -13.96 -13.85
CA THR A 109 -4.53 -12.59 -14.35
C THR A 109 -3.74 -12.55 -15.66
N GLU A 110 -4.14 -11.71 -16.59
CA GLU A 110 -3.37 -11.52 -17.82
C GLU A 110 -2.20 -10.53 -17.70
N ARG A 111 -2.06 -9.87 -16.56
CA ARG A 111 -0.90 -9.01 -16.26
C ARG A 111 0.42 -9.78 -16.30
N LEU A 112 0.35 -11.09 -16.07
CA LEU A 112 1.49 -11.99 -16.05
C LEU A 112 1.60 -12.78 -17.36
N ASP A 113 2.82 -13.22 -17.69
CA ASP A 113 3.11 -13.99 -18.90
C ASP A 113 2.48 -15.40 -18.85
N LYS A 114 2.33 -16.00 -20.03
CA LYS A 114 1.83 -17.38 -20.18
C LYS A 114 2.61 -18.34 -19.30
N GLY A 115 1.91 -19.21 -18.59
CA GLY A 115 2.51 -20.17 -17.67
C GLY A 115 2.69 -19.63 -16.22
N LYS A 116 2.50 -18.31 -15.98
CA LYS A 116 2.56 -17.68 -14.66
C LYS A 116 1.29 -16.93 -14.29
N ARG A 117 0.29 -16.97 -15.16
CA ARG A 117 -0.99 -16.28 -14.97
C ARG A 117 -1.77 -16.81 -13.79
N PHE A 118 -1.73 -18.14 -13.59
CA PHE A 118 -2.51 -18.82 -12.58
C PHE A 118 -1.63 -19.23 -11.41
N GLU A 119 -2.12 -18.97 -10.19
CA GLU A 119 -1.49 -19.45 -8.96
C GLU A 119 -2.54 -19.97 -7.97
N PHE A 120 -2.15 -20.93 -7.15
CA PHE A 120 -3.00 -21.58 -6.17
C PHE A 120 -2.75 -21.02 -4.77
N PHE A 121 -3.83 -20.62 -4.12
CA PHE A 121 -3.82 -19.96 -2.81
C PHE A 121 -4.68 -20.76 -1.82
N PRO A 122 -4.11 -21.76 -1.14
CA PRO A 122 -4.80 -22.50 -0.11
C PRO A 122 -4.79 -21.77 1.24
N ALA A 123 -5.84 -21.99 2.02
CA ALA A 123 -5.92 -21.58 3.42
C ALA A 123 -6.65 -22.65 4.25
N MET A 124 -6.22 -22.83 5.48
CA MET A 124 -6.82 -23.76 6.43
C MET A 124 -7.03 -23.07 7.76
N SER A 125 -8.14 -23.35 8.40
CA SER A 125 -8.40 -22.94 9.78
C SER A 125 -8.95 -24.11 10.62
N LEU A 126 -8.61 -24.09 11.90
CA LEU A 126 -9.07 -25.02 12.90
C LEU A 126 -9.64 -24.24 14.07
N GLY A 127 -10.69 -24.78 14.66
CA GLY A 127 -11.32 -24.23 15.86
C GLY A 127 -11.72 -25.33 16.83
N TRP A 128 -11.53 -25.06 18.10
CA TRP A 128 -11.95 -25.93 19.17
C TRP A 128 -12.76 -25.15 20.19
N VAL A 129 -14.03 -25.53 20.35
CA VAL A 129 -14.94 -24.98 21.36
C VAL A 129 -14.70 -25.74 22.65
N VAL A 130 -13.72 -25.28 23.41
CA VAL A 130 -13.27 -25.94 24.63
C VAL A 130 -14.37 -25.97 25.70
N SER A 131 -15.17 -24.90 25.75
CA SER A 131 -16.30 -24.78 26.69
C SER A 131 -17.38 -25.88 26.48
N SER A 132 -17.43 -26.51 25.32
CA SER A 132 -18.37 -27.61 25.06
C SER A 132 -17.88 -28.96 25.59
N GLU A 133 -16.68 -29.03 26.20
CA GLU A 133 -16.13 -30.27 26.75
C GLU A 133 -16.60 -30.52 28.18
N LYS A 134 -16.73 -31.80 28.54
CA LYS A 134 -17.22 -32.20 29.87
C LYS A 134 -16.35 -31.71 31.02
N PHE A 135 -15.05 -31.59 30.82
CA PHE A 135 -14.13 -31.09 31.84
C PHE A 135 -14.29 -29.58 32.12
N TRP A 136 -14.99 -28.82 31.21
CA TRP A 136 -15.21 -27.41 31.37
C TRP A 136 -16.36 -27.04 32.32
N GLN A 137 -17.26 -27.98 32.59
CA GLN A 137 -18.48 -27.79 33.43
C GLN A 137 -18.22 -27.00 34.73
N PRO A 138 -17.14 -27.23 35.51
CA PRO A 138 -16.88 -26.45 36.72
C PRO A 138 -16.60 -24.98 36.46
N LEU A 139 -16.11 -24.62 35.27
CA LEU A 139 -15.75 -23.29 34.85
C LEU A 139 -16.89 -22.52 34.16
N GLU A 140 -17.91 -23.22 33.69
CA GLU A 140 -19.04 -22.67 32.93
C GLU A 140 -19.75 -21.54 33.68
N LYS A 141 -19.77 -21.57 35.01
CA LYS A 141 -20.29 -20.52 35.86
C LYS A 141 -19.60 -19.16 35.65
N TYR A 142 -18.33 -19.15 35.25
CA TYR A 142 -17.51 -17.96 35.11
C TYR A 142 -17.21 -17.66 33.64
N VAL A 143 -17.00 -18.71 32.83
CA VAL A 143 -16.65 -18.63 31.42
C VAL A 143 -17.64 -19.47 30.64
N ASP A 144 -18.67 -18.82 30.13
CA ASP A 144 -19.82 -19.46 29.42
C ASP A 144 -19.38 -20.00 28.06
N TYR A 145 -18.44 -19.35 27.42
CA TYR A 145 -17.94 -19.76 26.13
C TYR A 145 -16.42 -19.55 26.06
N PHE A 146 -15.72 -20.55 25.56
CA PHE A 146 -14.29 -20.47 25.30
C PHE A 146 -13.94 -21.28 24.06
N LYS A 147 -13.40 -20.58 23.05
CA LYS A 147 -12.98 -21.16 21.78
C LYS A 147 -11.57 -20.72 21.45
N VAL A 148 -10.72 -21.66 21.07
CA VAL A 148 -9.40 -21.43 20.50
C VAL A 148 -9.50 -21.65 19.00
N ARG A 149 -8.90 -20.77 18.23
CA ARG A 149 -8.87 -20.88 16.76
C ARG A 149 -7.47 -20.55 16.23
N GLY A 150 -7.16 -21.14 15.09
CA GLY A 150 -5.94 -20.85 14.37
C GLY A 150 -6.14 -21.00 12.89
N SER A 151 -5.52 -20.12 12.11
CA SER A 151 -5.56 -20.19 10.66
C SER A 151 -4.17 -19.97 10.06
N TYR A 152 -3.95 -20.60 8.92
CA TYR A 152 -2.79 -20.36 8.08
C TYR A 152 -3.20 -20.44 6.62
N GLY A 153 -2.81 -19.42 5.84
CA GLY A 153 -3.18 -19.39 4.44
C GLY A 153 -2.24 -18.56 3.58
N LEU A 154 -2.36 -18.78 2.28
CA LEU A 154 -1.71 -18.00 1.25
C LEU A 154 -2.74 -17.10 0.57
N VAL A 155 -2.38 -15.83 0.39
CA VAL A 155 -3.16 -14.85 -0.37
C VAL A 155 -2.27 -14.27 -1.45
N GLY A 156 -2.80 -14.16 -2.65
CA GLY A 156 -2.12 -13.55 -3.79
C GLY A 156 -2.62 -12.15 -4.09
N SER A 157 -1.74 -11.33 -4.65
CA SER A 157 -2.08 -10.04 -5.25
C SER A 157 -1.40 -9.92 -6.62
N ASP A 158 -2.15 -9.48 -7.62
CA ASP A 158 -1.64 -9.09 -8.94
C ASP A 158 -1.50 -7.56 -9.07
N GLU A 159 -1.69 -6.84 -7.97
CA GLU A 159 -1.47 -5.40 -7.89
C GLU A 159 0.02 -5.08 -8.07
N THR A 160 0.29 -4.17 -8.96
CA THR A 160 1.66 -3.74 -9.28
C THR A 160 2.03 -2.42 -8.62
N GLY A 161 1.19 -1.93 -7.69
CA GLY A 161 1.38 -0.67 -6.96
C GLY A 161 1.40 0.56 -7.88
N SER A 162 2.07 1.60 -7.43
CA SER A 162 2.33 2.83 -8.21
C SER A 162 3.38 2.60 -9.30
N TYR A 163 3.40 1.45 -9.90
CA TYR A 163 4.19 1.21 -11.07
C TYR A 163 3.75 2.24 -12.11
N ASP A 164 4.59 3.23 -12.36
CA ASP A 164 4.37 4.42 -13.22
C ASP A 164 3.45 4.15 -14.39
N GLY A 165 2.16 4.10 -14.13
CA GLY A 165 1.01 4.20 -15.02
C GLY A 165 0.97 3.38 -16.30
N ALA A 166 1.98 2.62 -16.62
CA ALA A 166 2.18 2.27 -18.00
C ALA A 166 2.05 0.79 -18.34
N ALA A 167 2.31 -0.13 -17.47
CA ALA A 167 2.38 -1.51 -17.94
C ALA A 167 1.34 -2.40 -17.28
N HIS A 168 0.16 -2.39 -17.86
CA HIS A 168 -0.83 -3.44 -17.56
C HIS A 168 -0.22 -4.82 -17.76
N PHE A 169 0.58 -4.99 -18.83
CA PHE A 169 1.29 -6.23 -19.14
C PHE A 169 2.76 -6.13 -18.73
N LEU A 170 3.11 -6.71 -17.58
CA LEU A 170 4.46 -6.65 -17.04
C LEU A 170 5.54 -7.30 -17.93
N TYR A 171 5.13 -8.22 -18.80
CA TYR A 171 6.02 -8.96 -19.69
C TYR A 171 6.28 -8.28 -21.04
N VAL A 172 5.83 -7.04 -21.22
CA VAL A 172 6.00 -6.25 -22.46
C VAL A 172 6.86 -5.03 -22.18
N ASN A 173 7.82 -4.75 -23.06
CA ASN A 173 8.59 -3.51 -23.00
C ASN A 173 7.69 -2.31 -23.37
N ASN A 174 7.79 -1.22 -22.62
CA ASN A 174 7.16 0.04 -22.98
C ASN A 174 8.18 0.92 -23.69
N VAL A 175 7.99 1.11 -24.98
CA VAL A 175 8.88 1.91 -25.83
C VAL A 175 8.11 3.09 -26.41
N ASN A 176 8.64 4.29 -26.18
CA ASN A 176 8.15 5.52 -26.81
C ASN A 176 9.05 5.88 -28.00
N LEU A 177 8.50 5.81 -29.22
CA LEU A 177 9.27 6.04 -30.45
C LEU A 177 9.68 7.51 -30.64
N GLY A 178 9.04 8.45 -29.96
CA GLY A 178 9.34 9.89 -30.05
C GLY A 178 9.77 10.53 -28.73
N GLY A 179 10.13 9.74 -27.71
CA GLY A 179 10.43 10.19 -26.35
C GLY A 179 11.90 10.32 -25.99
N GLY A 180 12.79 9.84 -26.82
CA GLY A 180 14.24 9.87 -26.57
C GLY A 180 14.89 11.24 -26.77
N GLY A 181 16.16 11.30 -26.42
CA GLY A 181 16.98 12.48 -26.62
C GLY A 181 16.91 12.98 -28.07
N SER A 182 16.90 14.28 -28.20
CA SER A 182 16.87 14.93 -29.51
C SER A 182 18.27 15.28 -29.98
N TYR A 183 18.50 15.17 -31.26
CA TYR A 183 19.72 15.67 -31.89
C TYR A 183 19.36 16.54 -33.10
N SER A 184 20.17 17.54 -33.33
CA SER A 184 20.03 18.46 -34.45
C SER A 184 21.12 18.17 -35.49
N THR A 185 20.78 18.16 -36.76
CA THR A 185 21.73 18.04 -37.86
C THR A 185 21.58 19.22 -38.78
N GLY A 186 22.68 19.64 -39.43
CA GLY A 186 22.71 20.73 -40.38
C GLY A 186 23.64 21.86 -39.95
N PRO A 187 23.91 22.82 -40.84
CA PRO A 187 24.90 23.90 -40.62
C PRO A 187 24.50 24.91 -39.55
N THR A 188 23.22 25.01 -39.25
CA THR A 188 22.67 25.74 -38.11
C THR A 188 21.90 24.73 -37.28
N TYR A 189 22.27 24.53 -36.01
CA TYR A 189 21.72 23.57 -35.04
C TYR A 189 20.18 23.44 -34.99
N SER A 190 19.43 24.17 -35.79
CA SER A 190 17.96 24.19 -35.81
C SER A 190 17.32 23.58 -37.06
N SER A 191 18.09 23.16 -38.05
CA SER A 191 17.52 22.81 -39.36
C SER A 191 16.80 21.46 -39.44
N ILE A 192 17.22 20.47 -38.66
CA ILE A 192 16.54 19.16 -38.58
C ILE A 192 16.60 18.65 -37.15
N TYR A 193 15.45 18.69 -36.51
CA TYR A 193 15.27 18.19 -35.15
C TYR A 193 14.71 16.76 -35.19
N LYS A 194 15.45 15.81 -34.68
CA LYS A 194 15.05 14.40 -34.62
C LYS A 194 14.94 13.95 -33.17
N LYS A 195 13.82 13.34 -32.83
CA LYS A 195 13.63 12.63 -31.57
C LYS A 195 13.90 11.15 -31.79
N GLY A 196 14.66 10.55 -30.91
CA GLY A 196 14.91 9.11 -30.90
C GLY A 196 13.86 8.33 -30.09
N PRO A 197 13.91 7.01 -30.11
CA PRO A 197 13.12 6.19 -29.19
C PRO A 197 13.66 6.26 -27.77
N SER A 198 12.77 6.13 -26.80
CA SER A 198 13.12 5.91 -25.38
C SER A 198 12.43 4.66 -24.86
N ILE A 199 13.06 3.99 -23.93
CA ILE A 199 12.47 2.87 -23.22
C ILE A 199 11.97 3.42 -21.87
N ASN A 200 10.65 3.42 -21.67
CA ASN A 200 10.03 3.86 -20.44
C ASN A 200 10.12 2.79 -19.35
N SER A 201 9.94 1.51 -19.75
CA SER A 201 10.15 0.37 -18.86
C SER A 201 10.51 -0.88 -19.64
N TYR A 202 11.37 -1.69 -19.06
CA TYR A 202 11.68 -3.03 -19.55
C TYR A 202 10.63 -4.04 -19.07
N ALA A 203 10.41 -5.08 -19.88
CA ALA A 203 9.64 -6.24 -19.45
C ALA A 203 10.20 -6.82 -18.15
N VAL A 204 9.30 -7.11 -17.22
CA VAL A 204 9.67 -7.75 -15.96
C VAL A 204 9.95 -9.22 -16.23
N GLN A 205 11.22 -9.59 -16.15
CA GLN A 205 11.65 -10.98 -16.30
C GLN A 205 11.10 -11.81 -15.13
N ASN A 206 10.41 -12.91 -15.44
CA ASN A 206 9.88 -13.80 -14.43
C ASN A 206 8.91 -13.15 -13.41
N ALA A 207 8.05 -12.23 -13.87
CA ALA A 207 7.00 -11.69 -13.03
C ALA A 207 6.08 -12.79 -12.46
N HIS A 208 5.77 -12.69 -11.18
CA HIS A 208 4.92 -13.59 -10.42
C HIS A 208 3.89 -12.82 -9.61
N TRP A 209 2.87 -13.51 -9.14
CA TRP A 209 1.98 -12.99 -8.11
C TRP A 209 2.77 -12.59 -6.87
N GLU A 210 2.45 -11.45 -6.28
CA GLU A 210 2.83 -11.17 -4.90
C GLU A 210 2.10 -12.15 -3.99
N ARG A 211 2.75 -12.60 -2.93
CA ARG A 211 2.20 -13.59 -2.02
C ARG A 211 2.32 -13.15 -0.58
N VAL A 212 1.23 -13.33 0.17
CA VAL A 212 1.18 -13.11 1.62
C VAL A 212 0.90 -14.45 2.29
N LYS A 213 1.78 -14.85 3.18
CA LYS A 213 1.58 -15.95 4.14
C LYS A 213 0.97 -15.35 5.39
N LYS A 214 -0.29 -15.68 5.65
CA LYS A 214 -1.04 -15.19 6.80
C LYS A 214 -1.15 -16.27 7.86
N MET A 215 -0.82 -15.94 9.09
CA MET A 215 -1.02 -16.76 10.27
C MET A 215 -1.81 -15.95 11.29
N ASP A 216 -2.83 -16.56 11.84
CA ASP A 216 -3.65 -16.00 12.90
C ASP A 216 -3.92 -17.07 13.96
N ILE A 217 -3.79 -16.69 15.23
CA ILE A 217 -4.13 -17.53 16.38
C ILE A 217 -4.98 -16.66 17.31
N GLY A 218 -6.20 -17.12 17.57
CA GLY A 218 -7.17 -16.35 18.32
C GLY A 218 -7.88 -17.14 19.39
N VAL A 219 -8.43 -16.38 20.34
CA VAL A 219 -9.28 -16.87 21.42
C VAL A 219 -10.54 -16.02 21.47
N ASP A 220 -11.67 -16.69 21.46
CA ASP A 220 -12.99 -16.08 21.68
C ASP A 220 -13.50 -16.54 23.05
N MET A 221 -13.87 -15.61 23.91
CA MET A 221 -14.29 -15.90 25.28
C MET A 221 -15.51 -15.08 25.68
N LYS A 222 -16.46 -15.71 26.37
CA LYS A 222 -17.58 -15.04 26.99
C LYS A 222 -17.57 -15.27 28.51
N LEU A 223 -17.59 -14.18 29.26
CA LEU A 223 -17.52 -14.20 30.72
C LEU A 223 -18.84 -13.74 31.32
N PHE A 224 -19.33 -14.47 32.34
CA PHE A 224 -20.53 -14.13 33.13
C PHE A 224 -21.76 -13.84 32.29
N ASN A 225 -21.82 -14.41 31.09
CA ASN A 225 -22.85 -14.14 30.07
C ASN A 225 -23.05 -12.64 29.70
N GLN A 226 -22.03 -11.79 29.99
CA GLN A 226 -22.09 -10.33 29.83
C GLN A 226 -20.93 -9.73 29.06
N VAL A 227 -19.73 -10.34 29.14
CA VAL A 227 -18.51 -9.80 28.55
C VAL A 227 -18.03 -10.73 27.47
N ASP A 228 -18.05 -10.28 26.22
CA ASP A 228 -17.41 -10.96 25.11
C ASP A 228 -15.99 -10.38 24.90
N ILE A 229 -14.99 -11.26 24.85
CA ILE A 229 -13.60 -10.91 24.64
C ILE A 229 -13.09 -11.69 23.43
N THR A 230 -12.47 -10.99 22.50
CA THR A 230 -11.76 -11.57 21.37
C THR A 230 -10.32 -11.12 21.42
N PHE A 231 -9.40 -12.07 21.37
CA PHE A 231 -7.95 -11.80 21.32
C PHE A 231 -7.34 -12.53 20.15
N ASP A 232 -6.55 -11.81 19.34
CA ASP A 232 -5.87 -12.36 18.18
C ASP A 232 -4.39 -11.96 18.18
N TYR A 233 -3.55 -12.91 17.80
CA TYR A 233 -2.18 -12.69 17.37
C TYR A 233 -2.07 -13.03 15.90
N PHE A 234 -1.59 -12.10 15.09
CA PHE A 234 -1.40 -12.29 13.67
C PHE A 234 0.05 -12.06 13.24
N CYS A 235 0.45 -12.76 12.17
CA CYS A 235 1.74 -12.58 11.52
C CYS A 235 1.58 -12.78 10.02
N ASP A 236 1.77 -11.69 9.28
CA ASP A 236 1.71 -11.64 7.82
C ASP A 236 3.11 -11.50 7.24
N LYS A 237 3.53 -12.43 6.40
CA LYS A 237 4.80 -12.36 5.66
C LYS A 237 4.50 -12.24 4.18
N ARG A 238 4.74 -11.04 3.65
CA ARG A 238 4.61 -10.77 2.22
C ARG A 238 5.95 -11.00 1.55
N ASP A 239 5.95 -11.83 0.51
CA ASP A 239 7.08 -12.09 -0.36
C ASP A 239 6.73 -11.79 -1.83
N ARG A 240 7.75 -11.74 -2.70
CA ARG A 240 7.62 -11.46 -4.12
C ARG A 240 6.99 -10.10 -4.41
N ILE A 241 7.21 -9.09 -3.58
CA ILE A 241 6.75 -7.73 -3.85
C ILE A 241 7.48 -7.20 -5.08
N LEU A 242 6.72 -6.71 -6.05
CA LEU A 242 7.29 -6.11 -7.25
C LEU A 242 7.91 -4.75 -6.90
N MET A 243 9.21 -4.61 -7.14
CA MET A 243 9.93 -3.37 -6.89
C MET A 243 11.08 -3.15 -7.87
N ARG A 244 11.53 -1.91 -7.98
CA ARG A 244 12.72 -1.57 -8.78
C ARG A 244 13.96 -2.14 -8.11
N ARG A 245 14.89 -2.63 -8.95
CA ARG A 245 16.19 -3.13 -8.51
C ARG A 245 17.07 -1.95 -8.07
N ALA A 246 17.09 -1.66 -6.75
CA ALA A 246 17.91 -0.57 -6.22
C ALA A 246 19.44 -0.87 -6.29
N SER A 247 19.81 -2.14 -6.30
CA SER A 247 21.20 -2.59 -6.50
C SER A 247 21.70 -2.45 -7.95
N TRP A 248 20.85 -1.98 -8.90
CA TRP A 248 21.22 -1.81 -10.30
C TRP A 248 22.16 -0.60 -10.47
N PRO A 249 23.38 -0.79 -11.01
CA PRO A 249 24.35 0.30 -11.09
C PRO A 249 23.91 1.40 -12.06
N ALA A 250 23.94 2.66 -11.63
CA ALA A 250 23.63 3.82 -12.45
C ALA A 250 24.55 3.96 -13.68
N LEU A 251 25.77 3.43 -13.60
CA LEU A 251 26.76 3.40 -14.70
C LEU A 251 26.26 2.67 -15.96
N LEU A 252 25.25 1.79 -15.83
CA LEU A 252 24.65 1.11 -16.98
C LEU A 252 23.74 2.03 -17.82
N GLY A 253 23.55 3.28 -17.41
CA GLY A 253 22.83 4.30 -18.19
C GLY A 253 21.31 4.16 -18.24
N TYR A 254 20.72 3.20 -17.52
CA TYR A 254 19.27 2.92 -17.53
C TYR A 254 18.55 3.48 -16.30
N VAL A 255 18.95 4.64 -15.79
CA VAL A 255 18.45 5.22 -14.53
C VAL A 255 16.92 5.41 -14.54
N SER A 256 16.35 5.83 -15.68
CA SER A 256 14.90 6.02 -15.83
C SER A 256 14.11 4.73 -16.10
N ALA A 257 14.76 3.67 -16.58
CA ALA A 257 14.16 2.40 -16.92
C ALA A 257 14.74 1.23 -16.11
N THR A 258 15.08 1.48 -14.84
CA THR A 258 15.59 0.44 -13.93
C THR A 258 14.67 -0.78 -13.92
N PRO A 259 15.19 -2.00 -14.12
CA PRO A 259 14.37 -3.20 -14.15
C PRO A 259 13.59 -3.44 -12.86
N TRP A 260 12.39 -3.94 -13.01
CA TRP A 260 11.55 -4.38 -11.90
C TRP A 260 11.71 -5.88 -11.67
N SER A 261 11.52 -6.32 -10.45
CA SER A 261 11.57 -7.74 -10.09
C SER A 261 10.76 -8.03 -8.82
N ASN A 262 10.28 -9.26 -8.68
CA ASN A 262 9.53 -9.70 -7.50
C ASN A 262 10.49 -10.15 -6.37
N ILE A 263 11.15 -9.20 -5.72
CA ILE A 263 12.22 -9.45 -4.75
C ILE A 263 11.92 -8.96 -3.34
N GLY A 264 11.02 -7.98 -3.20
CA GLY A 264 10.73 -7.37 -1.91
C GLY A 264 10.07 -8.35 -0.93
N LYS A 265 10.44 -8.23 0.34
CA LYS A 265 9.85 -8.99 1.46
C LYS A 265 9.57 -8.08 2.64
N VAL A 266 8.40 -8.23 3.21
CA VAL A 266 7.91 -7.46 4.36
C VAL A 266 7.24 -8.39 5.35
N GLU A 267 7.43 -8.12 6.63
CA GLU A 267 6.71 -8.78 7.73
C GLU A 267 5.86 -7.76 8.46
N ASN A 268 4.63 -8.15 8.78
CA ASN A 268 3.73 -7.41 9.65
C ASN A 268 3.16 -8.36 10.69
N LYS A 269 3.24 -8.00 11.97
CA LYS A 269 2.72 -8.80 13.08
C LYS A 269 2.11 -7.91 14.13
N GLY A 270 1.20 -8.47 14.91
CA GLY A 270 0.54 -7.69 15.94
C GLY A 270 -0.42 -8.51 16.78
N ILE A 271 -1.09 -7.78 17.66
CA ILE A 271 -2.16 -8.31 18.50
C ILE A 271 -3.39 -7.43 18.36
N GLU A 272 -4.55 -8.05 18.45
CA GLU A 272 -5.84 -7.38 18.48
C GLU A 272 -6.63 -7.85 19.70
N LEU A 273 -7.29 -6.92 20.37
CA LEU A 273 -8.15 -7.18 21.51
C LEU A 273 -9.47 -6.44 21.30
N GLY A 274 -10.56 -7.19 21.33
CA GLY A 274 -11.92 -6.68 21.35
C GLY A 274 -12.60 -7.03 22.66
N VAL A 275 -13.29 -6.07 23.25
CA VAL A 275 -14.10 -6.28 24.46
C VAL A 275 -15.48 -5.67 24.23
N ASN A 276 -16.52 -6.45 24.47
CA ASN A 276 -17.89 -5.99 24.40
C ASN A 276 -18.61 -6.42 25.69
N TRP A 277 -19.05 -5.45 26.46
CA TRP A 277 -19.76 -5.69 27.71
C TRP A 277 -21.16 -5.11 27.63
N LYS A 278 -22.16 -5.97 27.90
CA LYS A 278 -23.58 -5.60 27.92
C LYS A 278 -24.19 -6.01 29.22
N LYS A 279 -24.84 -5.08 29.88
CA LYS A 279 -25.50 -5.35 31.15
C LYS A 279 -26.78 -4.54 31.27
N GLU A 280 -27.87 -5.19 31.68
CA GLU A 280 -29.01 -4.54 32.28
C GLU A 280 -28.70 -4.30 33.76
N VAL A 281 -28.49 -3.04 34.13
CA VAL A 281 -28.14 -2.65 35.50
C VAL A 281 -29.35 -2.67 36.41
N PHE A 282 -30.48 -2.19 35.89
CA PHE A 282 -31.80 -2.30 36.49
C PHE A 282 -32.87 -2.31 35.38
N LYS A 283 -34.07 -2.74 35.68
CA LYS A 283 -35.15 -2.94 34.69
C LYS A 283 -35.33 -1.73 33.75
N GLY A 284 -35.04 -1.95 32.47
CA GLY A 284 -35.13 -0.95 31.42
C GLY A 284 -33.90 -0.05 31.25
N PHE A 285 -32.84 -0.23 32.07
CA PHE A 285 -31.59 0.49 31.89
C PHE A 285 -30.44 -0.44 31.49
N HIS A 286 -30.03 -0.31 30.24
CA HIS A 286 -28.98 -1.12 29.64
C HIS A 286 -27.70 -0.28 29.46
N VAL A 287 -26.57 -0.86 29.81
CA VAL A 287 -25.24 -0.32 29.54
C VAL A 287 -24.55 -1.21 28.54
N ASP A 288 -24.07 -0.63 27.46
CA ASP A 288 -23.30 -1.29 26.41
C ASP A 288 -21.95 -0.58 26.29
N PHE A 289 -20.88 -1.31 26.55
CA PHE A 289 -19.51 -0.80 26.42
C PHE A 289 -18.78 -1.64 25.37
N ARG A 290 -18.15 -0.97 24.41
CA ARG A 290 -17.32 -1.60 23.37
C ARG A 290 -15.95 -0.96 23.36
N GLY A 291 -14.93 -1.79 23.46
CA GLY A 291 -13.55 -1.35 23.35
C GLY A 291 -12.79 -2.21 22.34
N ASN A 292 -11.90 -1.58 21.62
CA ASN A 292 -10.93 -2.27 20.79
C ASN A 292 -9.53 -1.73 21.02
N PHE A 293 -8.54 -2.60 20.85
CA PHE A 293 -7.14 -2.27 20.93
C PHE A 293 -6.38 -3.08 19.89
N THR A 294 -5.56 -2.41 19.09
CA THR A 294 -4.68 -3.05 18.11
C THR A 294 -3.26 -2.53 18.31
N TYR A 295 -2.30 -3.44 18.36
CA TYR A 295 -0.88 -3.14 18.27
C TYR A 295 -0.30 -3.83 17.04
N THR A 296 0.40 -3.11 16.18
CA THR A 296 1.00 -3.64 14.98
C THR A 296 2.43 -3.15 14.78
N GLU A 297 3.29 -4.04 14.30
CA GLU A 297 4.67 -3.75 13.96
C GLU A 297 5.01 -4.35 12.59
N ASN A 298 5.62 -3.55 11.74
CA ASN A 298 6.06 -3.97 10.41
C ASN A 298 7.55 -3.68 10.19
N LYS A 299 8.17 -4.46 9.30
CA LYS A 299 9.57 -4.23 8.91
C LYS A 299 9.86 -4.78 7.52
N TYR A 300 10.84 -4.18 6.86
CA TYR A 300 11.45 -4.76 5.69
C TYR A 300 12.28 -5.98 6.08
N ILE A 301 12.07 -7.10 5.38
CA ILE A 301 12.92 -8.30 5.49
C ILE A 301 13.96 -8.30 4.38
N ASP A 302 13.57 -7.80 3.19
CA ASP A 302 14.43 -7.71 2.02
C ASP A 302 13.92 -6.61 1.09
N LYS A 303 14.78 -5.72 0.65
CA LYS A 303 14.43 -4.57 -0.19
C LYS A 303 15.33 -4.40 -1.43
N ASP A 304 16.27 -5.33 -1.70
CA ASP A 304 17.28 -5.19 -2.76
C ASP A 304 18.09 -3.88 -2.63
N GLU A 305 18.68 -3.65 -1.48
CA GLU A 305 19.42 -2.43 -1.20
C GLU A 305 20.80 -2.41 -1.87
N PRO A 306 21.27 -1.24 -2.33
CA PRO A 306 22.66 -1.09 -2.72
C PRO A 306 23.58 -1.23 -1.50
N ALA A 307 24.85 -1.45 -1.74
CA ALA A 307 25.84 -1.39 -0.67
C ALA A 307 25.99 0.07 -0.20
N TYR A 308 25.33 0.40 0.90
CA TYR A 308 25.47 1.72 1.52
C TYR A 308 26.79 1.84 2.27
N PRO A 309 27.44 3.00 2.24
CA PRO A 309 28.68 3.23 3.01
C PRO A 309 28.45 3.17 4.53
N TYR A 310 27.24 3.50 4.99
CA TYR A 310 26.92 3.59 6.41
C TYR A 310 25.73 2.69 6.78
N VAL A 311 25.85 1.99 7.90
CA VAL A 311 24.82 1.04 8.38
C VAL A 311 23.47 1.71 8.69
N TRP A 312 23.48 2.96 9.10
CA TRP A 312 22.22 3.68 9.39
C TRP A 312 21.40 4.00 8.15
N GLN A 313 21.98 3.96 6.95
CA GLN A 313 21.26 4.16 5.68
C GLN A 313 20.45 2.93 5.27
N THR A 314 20.81 1.72 5.76
CA THR A 314 20.07 0.50 5.41
C THR A 314 18.62 0.57 5.90
N GLU A 315 17.70 0.02 5.11
CA GLU A 315 16.27 -0.03 5.43
C GLU A 315 15.82 -1.42 5.87
N THR A 316 16.53 -2.45 5.44
CA THR A 316 16.29 -3.84 5.85
C THR A 316 16.35 -3.97 7.36
N GLY A 317 15.36 -4.64 7.95
CA GLY A 317 15.19 -4.77 9.39
C GLY A 317 14.48 -3.59 10.08
N LYS A 318 14.24 -2.47 9.36
CA LYS A 318 13.59 -1.28 9.90
C LYS A 318 12.12 -1.19 9.49
N PRO A 319 11.28 -0.40 10.21
CA PRO A 319 9.89 -0.18 9.86
C PRO A 319 9.72 0.41 8.46
N LEU A 320 8.63 0.05 7.77
CA LEU A 320 8.29 0.56 6.45
C LEU A 320 8.07 2.08 6.46
N SER A 321 7.37 2.55 7.49
CA SER A 321 7.09 3.96 7.71
C SER A 321 7.93 4.41 8.89
N ARG A 322 8.98 5.15 8.61
CA ARG A 322 9.87 5.73 9.61
C ARG A 322 10.19 7.16 9.22
N THR A 323 10.56 7.96 10.19
CA THR A 323 11.04 9.33 9.95
C THR A 323 12.56 9.32 9.91
N THR A 324 13.11 9.76 8.79
CA THR A 324 14.57 9.98 8.63
C THR A 324 14.83 11.46 8.50
N GLY A 325 15.97 11.91 8.98
CA GLY A 325 16.38 13.31 8.90
C GLY A 325 17.70 13.55 9.61
N TYR A 326 18.06 14.82 9.75
CA TYR A 326 19.27 15.27 10.44
C TYR A 326 18.99 15.44 11.92
N ILE A 327 19.98 15.15 12.76
CA ILE A 327 19.88 15.40 14.21
C ILE A 327 20.20 16.87 14.47
N ALA A 328 19.23 17.63 14.96
CA ALA A 328 19.43 19.00 15.38
C ALA A 328 20.16 19.07 16.74
N GLU A 329 21.25 19.83 16.85
CA GLU A 329 21.99 20.05 18.09
C GLU A 329 21.63 21.39 18.76
N GLY A 330 20.95 22.27 18.03
CA GLY A 330 20.54 23.58 18.51
C GLY A 330 20.47 24.60 17.39
N LEU A 331 20.57 25.88 17.74
CA LEU A 331 20.64 26.98 16.80
C LEU A 331 22.04 27.63 16.88
N PHE A 332 22.57 28.06 15.75
CA PHE A 332 23.81 28.83 15.70
C PHE A 332 23.63 30.16 16.43
N ARG A 333 24.58 30.52 17.31
CA ARG A 333 24.55 31.73 18.13
C ARG A 333 25.31 32.89 17.50
N SER A 334 26.33 32.59 16.72
CA SER A 334 27.18 33.60 16.06
C SER A 334 27.73 33.11 14.73
N GLN A 335 28.30 34.02 13.95
CA GLN A 335 28.98 33.67 12.68
C GLN A 335 30.23 32.84 12.95
N GLU A 336 30.96 33.09 14.03
CA GLU A 336 32.16 32.35 14.44
C GLU A 336 31.80 30.87 14.68
N GLU A 337 30.66 30.61 15.38
CA GLU A 337 30.20 29.24 15.59
C GLU A 337 29.86 28.53 14.28
N ILE A 338 29.31 29.23 13.29
CA ILE A 338 29.05 28.67 11.95
C ILE A 338 30.36 28.30 11.27
N ASP A 339 31.33 29.22 11.31
CA ASP A 339 32.64 29.05 10.64
C ASP A 339 33.46 27.90 11.26
N ASP A 340 33.28 27.62 12.55
CA ASP A 340 33.94 26.53 13.29
C ASP A 340 33.17 25.20 13.25
N SER A 341 31.99 25.18 12.65
CA SER A 341 31.12 23.98 12.59
C SER A 341 31.25 23.26 11.25
N PRO A 342 30.86 21.96 11.17
CA PRO A 342 30.79 21.26 9.90
C PRO A 342 29.96 22.02 8.86
N ALA A 343 30.46 22.03 7.63
CA ALA A 343 29.81 22.76 6.54
C ALA A 343 28.43 22.18 6.21
N GLN A 344 27.39 23.00 6.15
CA GLN A 344 25.99 22.60 5.86
C GLN A 344 25.55 22.97 4.44
N ASP A 345 26.47 23.21 3.52
CA ASP A 345 26.20 23.66 2.15
C ASP A 345 25.40 22.64 1.32
N GLY A 346 25.43 21.36 1.72
CA GLY A 346 24.69 20.28 1.07
C GLY A 346 23.20 20.18 1.42
N ILE A 347 22.72 20.93 2.43
CA ILE A 347 21.33 20.80 2.93
C ILE A 347 20.40 21.89 2.34
N GLY A 348 20.95 22.92 1.75
CA GLY A 348 20.16 24.01 1.18
C GLY A 348 21.03 24.96 0.36
N SER A 349 20.39 25.85 -0.37
CA SER A 349 21.06 26.83 -1.21
C SER A 349 21.26 28.18 -0.51
N ALA A 350 20.75 28.36 0.71
CA ALA A 350 20.86 29.61 1.46
C ALA A 350 22.13 29.64 2.31
N LYS A 351 22.76 30.82 2.38
CA LYS A 351 23.89 31.04 3.27
C LYS A 351 23.41 30.99 4.74
N LEU A 352 24.10 30.22 5.56
CA LEU A 352 23.81 30.09 7.00
C LEU A 352 23.95 31.42 7.73
N MET A 353 23.09 31.66 8.68
CA MET A 353 23.05 32.81 9.54
C MET A 353 22.87 32.40 11.02
N PRO A 354 23.31 33.23 11.99
CA PRO A 354 22.94 33.02 13.37
C PRO A 354 21.40 32.88 13.55
N GLY A 355 20.97 31.84 14.24
CA GLY A 355 19.57 31.47 14.36
C GLY A 355 19.14 30.28 13.51
N ASP A 356 19.93 29.87 12.52
CA ASP A 356 19.69 28.65 11.76
C ASP A 356 20.00 27.40 12.57
N ILE A 357 19.45 26.26 12.15
CA ILE A 357 19.62 24.98 12.87
C ILE A 357 21.02 24.43 12.61
N LYS A 358 21.71 24.09 13.71
CA LYS A 358 22.95 23.35 13.69
C LYS A 358 22.67 21.85 13.69
N TYR A 359 23.16 21.14 12.68
CA TYR A 359 23.00 19.70 12.56
C TYR A 359 24.27 18.96 12.94
N ARG A 360 24.07 17.71 13.39
CA ARG A 360 25.16 16.81 13.75
C ARG A 360 25.78 16.18 12.51
N ASP A 361 27.09 16.24 12.42
CA ASP A 361 27.90 15.42 11.53
C ASP A 361 27.97 14.00 12.12
N VAL A 362 27.25 13.07 11.50
CA VAL A 362 27.12 11.70 12.01
C VAL A 362 28.26 10.83 11.54
N ASN A 363 28.77 11.06 10.33
CA ASN A 363 29.88 10.30 9.76
C ASN A 363 31.27 10.86 10.10
N GLY A 364 31.35 12.11 10.59
CA GLY A 364 32.57 12.76 11.02
C GLY A 364 33.45 13.26 9.87
N ASP A 365 32.88 13.55 8.70
CA ASP A 365 33.61 13.98 7.52
C ASP A 365 33.81 15.50 7.42
N GLY A 366 33.25 16.28 8.36
CA GLY A 366 33.30 17.73 8.43
C GLY A 366 32.25 18.42 7.54
N LYS A 367 31.28 17.69 7.02
CA LYS A 367 30.20 18.22 6.19
C LYS A 367 28.89 17.58 6.57
N ILE A 368 27.79 18.33 6.46
CA ILE A 368 26.46 17.78 6.63
C ILE A 368 25.87 17.51 5.24
N THR A 369 25.62 16.25 4.95
CA THR A 369 25.16 15.76 3.66
C THR A 369 24.01 14.76 3.81
N GLU A 370 23.52 14.18 2.71
CA GLU A 370 22.55 13.07 2.76
C GLU A 370 23.05 11.86 3.58
N ASP A 371 24.36 11.72 3.72
CA ASP A 371 25.01 10.62 4.46
C ASP A 371 24.80 10.75 5.99
N ASP A 372 24.48 11.94 6.48
CA ASP A 372 24.19 12.22 7.90
C ASP A 372 22.73 12.02 8.27
N LYS A 373 21.87 11.68 7.31
CA LYS A 373 20.48 11.34 7.61
C LYS A 373 20.38 10.01 8.33
N VAL A 374 19.84 10.04 9.52
CA VAL A 374 19.58 8.87 10.35
C VAL A 374 18.10 8.68 10.59
N MET A 375 17.72 7.53 11.12
CA MET A 375 16.36 7.32 11.60
C MET A 375 16.15 8.11 12.90
N ILE A 376 15.42 9.22 12.82
CA ILE A 376 15.06 10.06 13.96
C ILE A 376 13.98 9.39 14.80
N SER A 377 13.02 8.73 14.13
CA SER A 377 11.93 8.04 14.80
C SER A 377 11.58 6.73 14.06
N PRO A 378 11.39 5.62 14.80
CA PRO A 378 10.85 4.40 14.24
C PRO A 378 9.34 4.51 13.94
N TYR A 379 8.71 5.60 14.34
CA TYR A 379 7.30 5.89 14.12
C TYR A 379 7.17 6.78 12.88
N GLY A 380 6.31 6.37 11.98
CA GLY A 380 5.97 7.12 10.78
C GLY A 380 4.54 7.65 10.85
N THR A 381 3.93 7.83 9.68
CA THR A 381 2.55 8.29 9.55
C THR A 381 1.50 7.24 9.94
N MET A 382 1.90 5.96 10.00
CA MET A 382 1.02 4.86 10.39
C MET A 382 1.14 4.60 11.89
N PRO A 383 0.06 4.75 12.67
CA PRO A 383 0.09 4.49 14.10
C PRO A 383 0.28 2.99 14.37
N ARG A 384 1.13 2.64 15.33
CA ARG A 384 1.33 1.26 15.78
C ARG A 384 0.29 0.80 16.78
N ILE A 385 -0.25 1.75 17.54
CA ILE A 385 -1.29 1.52 18.55
C ILE A 385 -2.54 2.26 18.08
N GLN A 386 -3.64 1.52 18.03
CA GLN A 386 -4.96 2.06 17.77
C GLN A 386 -5.92 1.53 18.83
N TYR A 387 -6.73 2.39 19.38
CA TYR A 387 -7.77 2.00 20.33
C TYR A 387 -9.01 2.85 20.14
N GLY A 388 -10.17 2.28 20.48
CA GLY A 388 -11.46 2.94 20.43
C GLY A 388 -12.34 2.47 21.58
N LEU A 389 -13.24 3.35 22.02
CA LEU A 389 -14.22 3.09 23.06
C LEU A 389 -15.61 3.47 22.56
#